data_15bc810163ef8f24cb4f65642fa1e728
#
_entry.id   15bc810163ef8f24cb4f65642fa1e728
#
_cell.length_a   1.000
_cell.length_b   1.000
_cell.length_c   1.000
_cell.angle_alpha   90.00
_cell.angle_beta   90.00
_cell.angle_gamma   90.00
#
_symmetry.space_group_name_H-M   'P 1'
#
loop_
_entity.id
_entity.type
_entity.pdbx_description
1 polymer ?
#
loop_
_entity_poly.entity_id
_entity_poly.type
_entity_poly.pdbx_seq_one_letter_code
_entity_poly.pdbx_strand_id
1 'polypeptide(L)'
;MAVNGISRYIRLWNHVANPAEYILRKGERHHRDLHFTTKPLPVHFRVSAALYQVFKELFMADVYEIDALVNTLPADPVVIDIGANAGFFDIQLLSKVDRATIYAYEPMPANVETLRHTLQQNPRLQQSVRLFEMAVTGQPLDWLDLFAEAEENDQVVASRFAGFNENNTQTITVPCVTLTDIIWTHDLRSVDLLKMDCEGSEYDIIYHTAPELLRRISRMVIEVHDMDKGRNNIGAFDAYVRSLGYTTTHAPINSFCHALEAVRR
;
A
#
# COMPACT_ATOMS: atom_id res chain seq x y z
N MET A 1 -4.73 6.74 -13.28
CA MET A 1 -5.76 7.61 -13.92
C MET A 1 -6.90 7.86 -12.95
N ALA A 2 -7.20 9.10 -12.60
CA ALA A 2 -8.37 9.40 -11.79
C ALA A 2 -9.63 8.94 -12.56
N VAL A 3 -10.29 7.89 -12.10
CA VAL A 3 -11.53 7.40 -12.68
C VAL A 3 -12.64 8.37 -12.34
N ASN A 4 -13.00 9.20 -13.30
CA ASN A 4 -14.08 10.17 -13.17
C ASN A 4 -15.41 9.58 -13.70
N GLY A 5 -16.53 10.04 -13.18
CA GLY A 5 -17.85 9.68 -13.68
C GLY A 5 -18.44 8.40 -13.08
N ILE A 6 -19.29 7.73 -13.87
CA ILE A 6 -20.08 6.55 -13.44
C ILE A 6 -19.21 5.33 -13.16
N SER A 7 -18.08 5.17 -13.86
CA SER A 7 -17.20 3.99 -13.75
C SER A 7 -16.70 3.73 -12.32
N ARG A 8 -16.43 4.78 -11.53
CA ARG A 8 -16.04 4.64 -10.11
C ARG A 8 -17.12 4.00 -9.24
N TYR A 9 -18.38 4.24 -9.53
CA TYR A 9 -19.51 3.63 -8.79
C TYR A 9 -19.72 2.18 -9.22
N ILE A 10 -19.43 1.84 -10.49
CA ILE A 10 -19.46 0.46 -10.97
C ILE A 10 -18.35 -0.34 -10.29
N ARG A 11 -17.14 0.21 -10.16
CA ARG A 11 -16.05 -0.42 -9.41
C ARG A 11 -16.41 -0.61 -7.95
N LEU A 12 -16.90 0.43 -7.27
CA LEU A 12 -17.38 0.29 -5.91
C LEU A 12 -18.43 -0.82 -5.78
N TRP A 13 -19.39 -0.85 -6.71
CA TRP A 13 -20.41 -1.91 -6.75
C TRP A 13 -19.80 -3.29 -6.92
N ASN A 14 -18.72 -3.43 -7.68
CA ASN A 14 -18.05 -4.71 -7.91
C ASN A 14 -17.21 -5.16 -6.70
N HIS A 15 -16.68 -4.24 -5.91
CA HIS A 15 -15.78 -4.53 -4.79
C HIS A 15 -16.50 -4.71 -3.45
N VAL A 16 -17.63 -4.04 -3.20
CA VAL A 16 -18.33 -4.11 -1.93
C VAL A 16 -19.77 -4.62 -2.08
N ALA A 17 -20.26 -5.32 -1.05
CA ALA A 17 -21.62 -5.87 -1.02
C ALA A 17 -22.67 -4.82 -0.68
N ASN A 18 -22.28 -3.75 0.02
CA ASN A 18 -23.17 -2.69 0.50
C ASN A 18 -22.81 -1.29 -0.03
N PRO A 19 -22.75 -1.05 -1.36
CA PRO A 19 -22.36 0.25 -1.94
C PRO A 19 -23.29 1.39 -1.57
N ALA A 20 -24.52 1.08 -1.16
CA ALA A 20 -25.49 2.06 -0.67
C ALA A 20 -24.98 2.85 0.54
N GLU A 21 -24.12 2.25 1.39
CA GLU A 21 -23.48 2.92 2.52
C GLU A 21 -22.73 4.19 2.08
N TYR A 22 -21.96 4.09 0.98
CA TYR A 22 -21.28 5.25 0.40
C TYR A 22 -22.25 6.29 -0.17
N ILE A 23 -23.26 5.83 -0.92
CA ILE A 23 -24.15 6.72 -1.70
C ILE A 23 -25.06 7.51 -0.76
N LEU A 24 -25.71 6.81 0.19
CA LEU A 24 -26.68 7.41 1.11
C LEU A 24 -26.02 8.31 2.15
N ARG A 25 -24.77 7.99 2.55
CA ARG A 25 -24.07 8.73 3.62
C ARG A 25 -22.99 9.69 3.11
N LYS A 26 -22.98 9.97 1.82
CA LYS A 26 -22.00 10.87 1.20
C LYS A 26 -21.96 12.26 1.86
N GLY A 27 -23.09 12.77 2.37
CA GLY A 27 -23.15 14.04 3.11
C GLY A 27 -22.65 13.97 4.56
N GLU A 28 -22.61 12.78 5.17
CA GLU A 28 -22.25 12.56 6.58
C GLU A 28 -20.78 12.12 6.77
N ARG A 29 -20.05 11.88 5.69
CA ARG A 29 -18.71 11.28 5.64
C ARG A 29 -17.65 11.95 6.53
N HIS A 30 -17.83 13.22 6.88
CA HIS A 30 -16.90 13.98 7.73
C HIS A 30 -17.22 13.87 9.22
N HIS A 31 -18.34 13.23 9.57
CA HIS A 31 -18.85 13.14 10.94
C HIS A 31 -19.16 11.71 11.37
N ARG A 32 -19.01 10.73 10.47
CA ARG A 32 -19.38 9.36 10.74
C ARG A 32 -18.52 8.37 9.96
N ASP A 33 -18.11 7.32 10.64
CA ASP A 33 -17.48 6.17 10.01
C ASP A 33 -18.44 5.43 9.09
N LEU A 34 -17.93 4.99 7.95
CA LEU A 34 -18.64 4.12 7.02
C LEU A 34 -18.19 2.67 7.22
N HIS A 35 -19.12 1.75 7.09
CA HIS A 35 -18.86 0.32 7.27
C HIS A 35 -19.14 -0.45 5.99
N PHE A 36 -18.15 -1.19 5.51
CA PHE A 36 -18.25 -1.94 4.28
C PHE A 36 -18.01 -3.43 4.49
N THR A 37 -18.54 -4.21 3.56
CA THR A 37 -18.23 -5.63 3.40
C THR A 37 -17.81 -5.84 1.97
N THR A 38 -16.66 -6.46 1.74
CA THR A 38 -16.20 -6.78 0.39
C THR A 38 -16.96 -7.92 -0.26
N LYS A 39 -16.74 -8.12 -1.57
CA LYS A 39 -17.16 -9.28 -2.33
C LYS A 39 -16.14 -9.59 -3.46
N PRO A 40 -16.03 -10.85 -3.97
CA PRO A 40 -16.87 -12.00 -3.66
C PRO A 40 -16.64 -12.60 -2.26
N LEU A 41 -15.42 -12.54 -1.72
CA LEU A 41 -15.13 -13.03 -0.38
C LEU A 41 -15.35 -11.90 0.64
N PRO A 42 -16.20 -12.11 1.66
CA PRO A 42 -16.56 -11.05 2.59
C PRO A 42 -15.40 -10.71 3.54
N VAL A 43 -15.10 -9.43 3.65
CA VAL A 43 -14.26 -8.80 4.66
C VAL A 43 -14.97 -7.58 5.18
N HIS A 44 -15.15 -7.51 6.50
CA HIS A 44 -15.79 -6.37 7.17
C HIS A 44 -14.74 -5.34 7.55
N PHE A 45 -14.92 -4.09 7.17
CA PHE A 45 -13.97 -3.02 7.50
C PHE A 45 -14.67 -1.66 7.67
N ARG A 46 -13.99 -0.79 8.39
CA ARG A 46 -14.41 0.57 8.69
C ARG A 46 -13.58 1.57 7.89
N VAL A 47 -14.24 2.65 7.45
CA VAL A 47 -13.61 3.78 6.79
C VAL A 47 -13.92 5.04 7.59
N SER A 48 -12.95 5.59 8.30
CA SER A 48 -13.05 6.88 8.99
C SER A 48 -12.98 8.04 8.00
N ALA A 49 -13.25 9.25 8.47
CA ALA A 49 -13.13 10.46 7.66
C ALA A 49 -11.72 10.63 7.07
N ALA A 50 -10.68 10.35 7.86
CA ALA A 50 -9.27 10.38 7.44
C ALA A 50 -8.95 9.42 6.29
N LEU A 51 -9.52 8.22 6.35
CA LEU A 51 -9.27 7.16 5.38
C LEU A 51 -10.15 7.22 4.13
N TYR A 52 -11.04 8.21 4.07
CA TYR A 52 -12.01 8.31 2.99
C TYR A 52 -11.38 8.49 1.60
N GLN A 53 -10.26 9.22 1.53
CA GLN A 53 -9.54 9.41 0.28
C GLN A 53 -8.87 8.12 -0.18
N VAL A 54 -8.15 7.45 0.71
CA VAL A 54 -7.49 6.15 0.45
C VAL A 54 -8.52 5.09 0.03
N PHE A 55 -9.68 5.06 0.69
CA PHE A 55 -10.79 4.19 0.29
C PHE A 55 -11.23 4.44 -1.17
N LYS A 56 -11.36 5.71 -1.59
CA LYS A 56 -11.75 6.02 -2.97
C LYS A 56 -10.69 5.59 -3.99
N GLU A 57 -9.43 5.74 -3.65
CA GLU A 57 -8.31 5.36 -4.51
C GLU A 57 -8.29 3.84 -4.76
N LEU A 58 -8.51 3.05 -3.72
CA LEU A 58 -8.48 1.61 -3.85
C LEU A 58 -9.82 1.03 -4.36
N PHE A 59 -10.94 1.36 -3.75
CA PHE A 59 -12.21 0.71 -4.05
C PHE A 59 -13.01 1.35 -5.21
N MET A 60 -12.70 2.60 -5.57
CA MET A 60 -13.42 3.32 -6.63
C MET A 60 -12.53 3.68 -7.83
N ALA A 61 -11.27 4.04 -7.62
CA ALA A 61 -10.31 4.25 -8.71
C ALA A 61 -9.59 2.95 -9.09
N ASP A 62 -9.37 2.04 -8.13
CA ASP A 62 -8.69 0.76 -8.31
C ASP A 62 -7.29 0.98 -8.92
N VAL A 63 -6.49 1.76 -8.21
CA VAL A 63 -5.17 2.22 -8.68
C VAL A 63 -4.20 1.08 -8.95
N TYR A 64 -4.40 -0.08 -8.32
CA TYR A 64 -3.59 -1.27 -8.50
C TYR A 64 -4.20 -2.29 -9.48
N GLU A 65 -5.35 -1.98 -10.09
CA GLU A 65 -6.06 -2.88 -11.01
C GLU A 65 -6.19 -4.30 -10.43
N ILE A 66 -6.74 -4.39 -9.20
CA ILE A 66 -6.69 -5.59 -8.37
C ILE A 66 -7.23 -6.84 -9.06
N ASP A 67 -8.29 -6.73 -9.87
CA ASP A 67 -8.86 -7.87 -10.59
C ASP A 67 -7.88 -8.41 -11.65
N ALA A 68 -7.12 -7.53 -12.32
CA ALA A 68 -6.07 -7.93 -13.26
C ALA A 68 -4.87 -8.52 -12.50
N LEU A 69 -4.48 -7.88 -11.39
CA LEU A 69 -3.36 -8.30 -10.56
C LEU A 69 -3.56 -9.72 -10.03
N VAL A 70 -4.70 -10.04 -9.41
CA VAL A 70 -4.95 -11.36 -8.83
C VAL A 70 -4.96 -12.48 -9.84
N ASN A 71 -5.37 -12.23 -11.09
CA ASN A 71 -5.35 -13.23 -12.17
C ASN A 71 -3.92 -13.67 -12.54
N THR A 72 -2.90 -12.95 -12.10
CA THR A 72 -1.49 -13.22 -12.38
C THR A 72 -0.76 -13.85 -11.20
N LEU A 73 -1.39 -13.91 -10.04
CA LEU A 73 -0.81 -14.47 -8.82
C LEU A 73 -1.11 -15.97 -8.69
N PRO A 74 -0.26 -16.74 -7.99
CA PRO A 74 -0.58 -18.12 -7.62
C PRO A 74 -1.76 -18.18 -6.63
N ALA A 75 -2.28 -19.38 -6.38
CA ALA A 75 -3.43 -19.59 -5.49
C ALA A 75 -3.17 -19.18 -4.02
N ASP A 76 -1.93 -19.32 -3.55
CA ASP A 76 -1.47 -18.94 -2.20
C ASP A 76 -0.26 -17.99 -2.32
N PRO A 77 -0.44 -16.71 -2.74
CA PRO A 77 0.68 -15.83 -2.99
C PRO A 77 1.38 -15.41 -1.70
N VAL A 78 2.71 -15.26 -1.78
CA VAL A 78 3.53 -14.60 -0.77
C VAL A 78 3.67 -13.12 -1.16
N VAL A 79 3.20 -12.25 -0.29
CA VAL A 79 3.12 -10.81 -0.53
C VAL A 79 3.92 -10.06 0.55
N ILE A 80 4.66 -9.05 0.14
CA ILE A 80 5.19 -8.02 1.04
C ILE A 80 4.44 -6.73 0.72
N ASP A 81 3.76 -6.15 1.72
CA ASP A 81 3.09 -4.85 1.62
C ASP A 81 3.85 -3.83 2.48
N ILE A 82 4.53 -2.88 1.83
CA ILE A 82 5.25 -1.78 2.46
C ILE A 82 4.40 -0.51 2.36
N GLY A 83 4.09 0.08 3.52
CA GLY A 83 3.11 1.16 3.63
C GLY A 83 1.68 0.60 3.58
N ALA A 84 1.39 -0.37 4.44
CA ALA A 84 0.09 -1.04 4.44
C ALA A 84 -1.06 -0.12 4.83
N ASN A 85 -0.77 1.02 5.46
CA ASN A 85 -1.78 1.98 5.93
C ASN A 85 -2.86 1.25 6.77
N ALA A 86 -4.13 1.53 6.56
CA ALA A 86 -5.24 0.82 7.21
C ALA A 86 -5.56 -0.57 6.60
N GLY A 87 -4.68 -1.10 5.75
CA GLY A 87 -4.79 -2.43 5.15
C GLY A 87 -5.78 -2.54 4.00
N PHE A 88 -6.17 -1.44 3.36
CA PHE A 88 -7.18 -1.50 2.30
C PHE A 88 -6.73 -2.28 1.07
N PHE A 89 -5.42 -2.27 0.75
CA PHE A 89 -4.87 -3.14 -0.29
C PHE A 89 -5.03 -4.61 0.08
N ASP A 90 -4.63 -5.00 1.28
CA ASP A 90 -4.74 -6.38 1.78
C ASP A 90 -6.19 -6.85 1.83
N ILE A 91 -7.10 -5.98 2.27
CA ILE A 91 -8.55 -6.24 2.30
C ILE A 91 -9.06 -6.52 0.87
N GLN A 92 -8.66 -5.68 -0.08
CA GLN A 92 -9.10 -5.81 -1.47
C GLN A 92 -8.51 -7.08 -2.11
N LEU A 93 -7.23 -7.35 -1.91
CA LEU A 93 -6.57 -8.57 -2.38
C LEU A 93 -7.26 -9.82 -1.81
N LEU A 94 -7.42 -9.90 -0.49
CA LEU A 94 -8.05 -11.04 0.19
C LEU A 94 -9.57 -11.13 -0.04
N SER A 95 -10.19 -10.11 -0.60
CA SER A 95 -11.56 -10.24 -1.12
C SER A 95 -11.66 -11.04 -2.41
N LYS A 96 -10.53 -11.27 -3.10
CA LYS A 96 -10.45 -11.92 -4.42
C LYS A 96 -9.70 -13.26 -4.38
N VAL A 97 -8.74 -13.42 -3.46
CA VAL A 97 -7.99 -14.67 -3.27
C VAL A 97 -8.41 -15.33 -1.97
N ASP A 98 -8.47 -16.65 -1.97
CA ASP A 98 -8.95 -17.41 -0.81
C ASP A 98 -7.92 -17.40 0.32
N ARG A 99 -6.64 -17.52 -0.02
CA ARG A 99 -5.50 -17.53 0.90
C ARG A 99 -4.35 -16.71 0.35
N ALA A 100 -3.55 -16.13 1.25
CA ALA A 100 -2.27 -15.52 0.96
C ALA A 100 -1.43 -15.51 2.24
N THR A 101 -0.11 -15.35 2.12
CA THR A 101 0.75 -14.96 3.23
C THR A 101 1.24 -13.54 2.97
N ILE A 102 0.75 -12.59 3.77
CA ILE A 102 1.05 -11.17 3.61
C ILE A 102 1.89 -10.70 4.79
N TYR A 103 3.04 -10.10 4.50
CA TYR A 103 3.91 -9.42 5.45
C TYR A 103 3.67 -7.91 5.29
N ALA A 104 2.78 -7.37 6.13
CA ALA A 104 2.33 -5.97 6.07
C ALA A 104 3.16 -5.11 7.04
N TYR A 105 3.80 -4.07 6.51
CA TYR A 105 4.64 -3.13 7.25
C TYR A 105 3.99 -1.74 7.22
N GLU A 106 3.67 -1.23 8.39
CA GLU A 106 3.07 0.10 8.57
C GLU A 106 3.65 0.74 9.83
N PRO A 107 4.33 1.89 9.72
CA PRO A 107 4.94 2.53 10.88
C PRO A 107 3.99 3.37 11.73
N MET A 108 2.89 3.90 11.16
CA MET A 108 2.02 4.85 11.85
C MET A 108 1.07 4.13 12.83
N PRO A 109 1.14 4.44 14.16
CA PRO A 109 0.34 3.73 15.15
C PRO A 109 -1.17 3.78 14.90
N ALA A 110 -1.71 4.90 14.41
CA ALA A 110 -3.14 5.04 14.11
C ALA A 110 -3.60 4.10 12.98
N ASN A 111 -2.78 3.96 11.93
CA ASN A 111 -3.02 3.03 10.83
C ASN A 111 -2.93 1.59 11.30
N VAL A 112 -1.88 1.26 12.05
CA VAL A 112 -1.66 -0.06 12.65
C VAL A 112 -2.85 -0.48 13.52
N GLU A 113 -3.37 0.43 14.36
CA GLU A 113 -4.52 0.15 15.21
C GLU A 113 -5.78 -0.11 14.38
N THR A 114 -5.99 0.66 13.31
CA THR A 114 -7.12 0.47 12.40
C THR A 114 -7.04 -0.88 11.69
N LEU A 115 -5.86 -1.24 11.16
CA LEU A 115 -5.64 -2.54 10.52
C LEU A 115 -5.78 -3.68 11.52
N ARG A 116 -5.18 -3.55 12.71
CA ARG A 116 -5.30 -4.55 13.80
C ARG A 116 -6.76 -4.81 14.18
N HIS A 117 -7.57 -3.76 14.30
CA HIS A 117 -9.00 -3.89 14.55
C HIS A 117 -9.73 -4.64 13.43
N THR A 118 -9.41 -4.32 12.18
CA THR A 118 -9.97 -5.02 11.02
C THR A 118 -9.59 -6.50 11.00
N LEU A 119 -8.32 -6.83 11.31
CA LEU A 119 -7.85 -8.23 11.41
C LEU A 119 -8.62 -9.01 12.49
N GLN A 120 -8.84 -8.41 13.65
CA GLN A 120 -9.58 -9.04 14.76
C GLN A 120 -11.04 -9.36 14.38
N GLN A 121 -11.67 -8.55 13.54
CA GLN A 121 -13.03 -8.79 13.08
C GLN A 121 -13.15 -9.82 11.95
N ASN A 122 -12.03 -10.19 11.32
CA ASN A 122 -12.01 -11.04 10.14
C ASN A 122 -11.01 -12.20 10.30
N PRO A 123 -11.41 -13.35 10.86
CA PRO A 123 -10.49 -14.47 11.15
C PRO A 123 -9.67 -14.93 9.94
N ARG A 124 -10.20 -14.85 8.72
CA ARG A 124 -9.49 -15.22 7.50
C ARG A 124 -8.34 -14.24 7.20
N LEU A 125 -8.56 -12.94 7.37
CA LEU A 125 -7.51 -11.94 7.26
C LEU A 125 -6.43 -12.15 8.33
N GLN A 126 -6.84 -12.38 9.56
CA GLN A 126 -5.93 -12.61 10.69
C GLN A 126 -5.00 -13.81 10.46
N GLN A 127 -5.46 -14.83 9.74
CA GLN A 127 -4.63 -15.99 9.36
C GLN A 127 -3.66 -15.66 8.21
N SER A 128 -4.00 -14.72 7.34
CA SER A 128 -3.23 -14.36 6.15
C SER A 128 -2.23 -13.23 6.37
N VAL A 129 -2.56 -12.23 7.20
CA VAL A 129 -1.78 -11.00 7.37
C VAL A 129 -0.95 -11.06 8.65
N ARG A 130 0.35 -10.84 8.50
CA ARG A 130 1.32 -10.63 9.58
C ARG A 130 1.68 -9.16 9.60
N LEU A 131 1.12 -8.42 10.56
CA LEU A 131 1.30 -6.97 10.69
C LEU A 131 2.51 -6.64 11.55
N PHE A 132 3.37 -5.78 11.03
CA PHE A 132 4.57 -5.25 11.67
C PHE A 132 4.49 -3.73 11.77
N GLU A 133 4.57 -3.22 13.00
CA GLU A 133 4.56 -1.79 13.31
C GLU A 133 5.98 -1.23 13.14
N MET A 134 6.44 -1.13 11.90
CA MET A 134 7.80 -0.75 11.53
C MET A 134 7.82 -0.01 10.20
N ALA A 135 8.74 0.95 10.06
CA ALA A 135 9.11 1.51 8.76
C ALA A 135 10.06 0.57 8.02
N VAL A 136 9.95 0.54 6.69
CA VAL A 136 10.93 -0.16 5.85
C VAL A 136 11.91 0.84 5.27
N THR A 137 13.20 0.53 5.34
CA THR A 137 14.30 1.39 4.87
C THR A 137 15.22 0.62 3.93
N GLY A 138 16.03 1.32 3.16
CA GLY A 138 17.06 0.71 2.32
C GLY A 138 18.34 0.37 3.10
N GLN A 139 18.67 1.20 4.08
CA GLN A 139 19.86 1.04 4.91
C GLN A 139 19.47 0.65 6.35
N PRO A 140 20.29 -0.18 7.03
CA PRO A 140 20.00 -0.60 8.39
C PRO A 140 20.00 0.61 9.34
N LEU A 141 18.85 0.84 9.96
CA LEU A 141 18.61 1.82 11.02
C LEU A 141 17.79 1.14 12.10
N ASP A 142 18.02 1.45 13.35
CA ASP A 142 17.18 0.97 14.44
C ASP A 142 15.88 1.77 14.52
N TRP A 143 15.96 3.08 14.26
CA TRP A 143 14.86 4.02 14.37
C TRP A 143 14.89 5.05 13.24
N LEU A 144 13.71 5.52 12.85
CA LEU A 144 13.50 6.56 11.84
C LEU A 144 12.52 7.60 12.35
N ASP A 145 12.84 8.88 12.14
CA ASP A 145 11.89 9.96 12.34
C ASP A 145 11.01 10.13 11.10
N LEU A 146 9.71 10.01 11.29
CA LEU A 146 8.70 10.29 10.29
C LEU A 146 8.02 11.63 10.59
N PHE A 147 7.78 12.39 9.55
CA PHE A 147 7.08 13.66 9.60
C PHE A 147 5.64 13.47 9.16
N ALA A 148 4.70 13.84 10.01
CA ALA A 148 3.27 13.68 9.79
C ALA A 148 2.51 14.98 10.10
N GLU A 149 1.29 15.07 9.59
CA GLU A 149 0.37 16.14 10.02
C GLU A 149 -0.06 15.92 11.48
N ALA A 150 -0.49 17.00 12.17
CA ALA A 150 -0.98 16.90 13.54
C ALA A 150 -2.24 16.01 13.59
N GLU A 151 -2.38 15.23 14.67
CA GLU A 151 -3.49 14.28 14.91
C GLU A 151 -4.89 14.92 14.82
N GLU A 152 -4.99 16.23 15.04
CA GLU A 152 -6.26 16.97 14.96
C GLU A 152 -6.94 16.90 13.58
N ASN A 153 -6.19 16.54 12.52
CA ASN A 153 -6.70 16.45 11.16
C ASN A 153 -7.00 15.00 10.72
N ASP A 154 -6.89 14.01 11.62
CA ASP A 154 -7.10 12.58 11.32
C ASP A 154 -6.28 12.10 10.11
N GLN A 155 -5.18 12.74 9.76
CA GLN A 155 -4.39 12.36 8.59
C GLN A 155 -3.37 11.28 8.96
N VAL A 156 -3.26 10.33 8.06
CA VAL A 156 -2.54 9.07 8.24
C VAL A 156 -1.38 8.90 7.25
N VAL A 157 -0.98 9.98 6.60
CA VAL A 157 0.17 10.03 5.68
C VAL A 157 1.37 10.55 6.43
N ALA A 158 2.47 9.81 6.38
CA ALA A 158 3.74 10.22 6.96
C ALA A 158 4.90 9.91 6.02
N SER A 159 5.88 10.81 5.94
CA SER A 159 7.07 10.67 5.12
C SER A 159 8.33 10.86 5.95
N ARG A 160 9.43 10.20 5.54
CA ARG A 160 10.77 10.47 6.10
C ARG A 160 11.31 11.87 5.71
N PHE A 161 10.67 12.55 4.80
CA PHE A 161 11.09 13.86 4.31
C PHE A 161 10.19 14.96 4.88
N ALA A 162 10.74 15.85 5.70
CA ALA A 162 10.00 16.95 6.32
C ALA A 162 9.29 17.86 5.30
N GLY A 163 9.89 18.05 4.12
CA GLY A 163 9.33 18.86 3.03
C GLY A 163 8.37 18.12 2.10
N PHE A 164 8.00 16.87 2.39
CA PHE A 164 7.09 16.09 1.55
C PHE A 164 5.68 16.68 1.54
N ASN A 165 5.22 17.14 2.70
CA ASN A 165 3.96 17.86 2.84
C ASN A 165 4.20 19.10 3.72
N GLU A 166 3.71 20.28 3.28
CA GLU A 166 3.85 21.56 4.02
C GLU A 166 3.17 21.54 5.40
N ASN A 167 2.20 20.65 5.59
CA ASN A 167 1.46 20.49 6.84
C ASN A 167 2.12 19.53 7.85
N ASN A 168 3.25 18.92 7.53
CA ASN A 168 3.97 18.03 8.43
C ASN A 168 4.53 18.80 9.63
N THR A 169 3.83 18.73 10.77
CA THR A 169 4.16 19.49 11.99
C THR A 169 4.55 18.61 13.17
N GLN A 170 4.34 17.29 13.05
CA GLN A 170 4.72 16.32 14.08
C GLN A 170 5.85 15.43 13.60
N THR A 171 6.69 15.00 14.54
CA THR A 171 7.72 13.99 14.32
C THR A 171 7.41 12.78 15.18
N ILE A 172 7.37 11.61 14.57
CA ILE A 172 7.13 10.33 15.23
C ILE A 172 8.33 9.43 14.97
N THR A 173 9.00 8.99 16.03
CA THR A 173 10.12 8.05 15.92
C THR A 173 9.60 6.63 15.93
N VAL A 174 9.91 5.87 14.90
CA VAL A 174 9.41 4.49 14.69
C VAL A 174 10.57 3.50 14.50
N PRO A 175 10.40 2.22 14.89
CA PRO A 175 11.39 1.20 14.59
C PRO A 175 11.47 0.93 13.09
N CYS A 176 12.63 0.47 12.63
CA CYS A 176 12.89 0.21 11.21
C CYS A 176 13.36 -1.22 10.96
N VAL A 177 13.16 -1.64 9.72
CA VAL A 177 13.70 -2.88 9.15
C VAL A 177 14.06 -2.64 7.69
N THR A 178 15.05 -3.34 7.16
CA THR A 178 15.34 -3.30 5.72
C THR A 178 14.56 -4.36 4.95
N LEU A 179 14.31 -4.12 3.65
CA LEU A 179 13.73 -5.15 2.78
C LEU A 179 14.62 -6.42 2.74
N THR A 180 15.94 -6.24 2.86
CA THR A 180 16.91 -7.33 3.01
C THR A 180 16.61 -8.18 4.25
N ASP A 181 16.43 -7.54 5.41
CA ASP A 181 16.15 -8.24 6.67
C ASP A 181 14.78 -8.94 6.63
N ILE A 182 13.78 -8.33 6.01
CA ILE A 182 12.46 -8.94 5.80
C ILE A 182 12.61 -10.27 5.06
N ILE A 183 13.31 -10.25 3.92
CA ILE A 183 13.53 -11.44 3.08
C ILE A 183 14.29 -12.54 3.85
N TRP A 184 15.30 -12.17 4.63
CA TRP A 184 16.08 -13.14 5.40
C TRP A 184 15.37 -13.64 6.64
N THR A 185 14.75 -12.76 7.43
CA THR A 185 14.08 -13.11 8.68
C THR A 185 12.93 -14.09 8.46
N HIS A 186 12.23 -13.93 7.34
CA HIS A 186 11.11 -14.79 6.99
C HIS A 186 11.46 -15.95 6.05
N ASP A 187 12.77 -16.17 5.76
CA ASP A 187 13.29 -17.19 4.81
C ASP A 187 12.56 -17.16 3.46
N LEU A 188 12.32 -15.96 2.92
CA LEU A 188 11.58 -15.79 1.66
C LEU A 188 12.48 -16.13 0.47
N ARG A 189 12.32 -17.33 -0.07
CA ARG A 189 13.03 -17.78 -1.28
C ARG A 189 12.45 -17.18 -2.54
N SER A 190 11.14 -16.92 -2.54
CA SER A 190 10.40 -16.22 -3.58
C SER A 190 9.32 -15.35 -2.95
N VAL A 191 9.04 -14.23 -3.59
CA VAL A 191 7.96 -13.30 -3.26
C VAL A 191 7.15 -13.10 -4.53
N ASP A 192 5.86 -13.40 -4.49
CA ASP A 192 5.01 -13.31 -5.67
C ASP A 192 4.65 -11.85 -5.99
N LEU A 193 4.49 -11.03 -4.94
CA LEU A 193 4.14 -9.63 -5.06
C LEU A 193 4.83 -8.78 -3.98
N LEU A 194 5.47 -7.71 -4.39
CA LEU A 194 5.84 -6.57 -3.54
C LEU A 194 4.92 -5.40 -3.88
N LYS A 195 4.09 -4.97 -2.94
CA LYS A 195 3.41 -3.66 -3.02
C LYS A 195 4.22 -2.67 -2.19
N MET A 196 4.40 -1.45 -2.70
CA MET A 196 5.11 -0.39 -2.01
C MET A 196 4.46 0.96 -2.28
N ASP A 197 4.12 1.64 -1.19
CA ASP A 197 3.63 3.00 -1.17
C ASP A 197 4.08 3.61 0.16
N CYS A 198 5.24 4.25 0.15
CA CYS A 198 5.94 4.71 1.35
C CYS A 198 6.48 6.14 1.25
N GLU A 199 5.76 6.97 0.47
CA GLU A 199 5.85 8.43 0.47
C GLU A 199 7.30 8.95 0.32
N GLY A 200 8.00 8.43 -0.72
CA GLY A 200 9.34 8.84 -1.11
C GLY A 200 10.47 7.93 -0.64
N SER A 201 10.21 6.90 0.16
CA SER A 201 11.24 5.93 0.60
C SER A 201 11.54 4.83 -0.44
N GLU A 202 10.79 4.73 -1.54
CA GLU A 202 10.88 3.69 -2.57
C GLU A 202 12.29 3.59 -3.15
N TYR A 203 12.95 4.73 -3.36
CA TYR A 203 14.30 4.82 -3.90
C TYR A 203 15.34 4.23 -2.95
N ASP A 204 15.27 4.63 -1.68
CA ASP A 204 16.17 4.15 -0.65
C ASP A 204 16.08 2.63 -0.53
N ILE A 205 14.85 2.10 -0.48
CA ILE A 205 14.60 0.66 -0.35
C ILE A 205 15.14 -0.11 -1.55
N ILE A 206 14.74 0.27 -2.77
CA ILE A 206 15.07 -0.49 -3.98
C ILE A 206 16.54 -0.34 -4.36
N TYR A 207 17.14 0.86 -4.22
CA TYR A 207 18.52 1.08 -4.61
C TYR A 207 19.54 0.45 -3.66
N HIS A 208 19.19 0.21 -2.38
CA HIS A 208 20.09 -0.41 -1.41
C HIS A 208 19.81 -1.90 -1.16
N THR A 209 18.73 -2.45 -1.73
CA THR A 209 18.51 -3.89 -1.69
C THR A 209 19.33 -4.58 -2.75
N ALA A 210 20.04 -5.63 -2.38
CA ALA A 210 20.90 -6.37 -3.29
C ALA A 210 20.12 -6.92 -4.51
N PRO A 211 20.63 -6.79 -5.74
CA PRO A 211 19.95 -7.21 -6.96
C PRO A 211 19.48 -8.68 -6.94
N GLU A 212 20.24 -9.56 -6.31
CA GLU A 212 19.89 -10.99 -6.17
C GLU A 212 18.68 -11.20 -5.27
N LEU A 213 18.44 -10.35 -4.27
CA LEU A 213 17.24 -10.39 -3.43
C LEU A 213 16.04 -9.80 -4.16
N LEU A 214 16.23 -8.67 -4.85
CA LEU A 214 15.16 -8.09 -5.70
C LEU A 214 14.69 -9.11 -6.74
N ARG A 215 15.61 -9.90 -7.33
CA ARG A 215 15.26 -10.96 -8.28
C ARG A 215 14.46 -12.12 -7.69
N ARG A 216 14.29 -12.23 -6.37
CA ARG A 216 13.35 -13.18 -5.74
C ARG A 216 11.90 -12.71 -5.84
N ILE A 217 11.67 -11.43 -6.18
CA ILE A 217 10.34 -10.84 -6.30
C ILE A 217 9.86 -11.01 -7.75
N SER A 218 8.72 -11.65 -7.94
CA SER A 218 8.17 -11.92 -9.27
C SER A 218 7.48 -10.70 -9.88
N ARG A 219 6.78 -9.94 -9.05
CA ARG A 219 6.04 -8.73 -9.45
C ARG A 219 6.17 -7.65 -8.39
N MET A 220 6.23 -6.41 -8.84
CA MET A 220 6.17 -5.21 -7.97
C MET A 220 5.05 -4.30 -8.46
N VAL A 221 4.29 -3.73 -7.54
CA VAL A 221 3.38 -2.61 -7.77
C VAL A 221 3.77 -1.49 -6.81
N ILE A 222 4.21 -0.37 -7.34
CA ILE A 222 4.88 0.68 -6.57
C ILE A 222 4.28 2.03 -6.92
N GLU A 223 3.92 2.81 -5.90
CA GLU A 223 3.68 4.24 -6.06
C GLU A 223 5.02 4.97 -5.94
N VAL A 224 5.49 5.54 -7.06
CA VAL A 224 6.80 6.20 -7.15
C VAL A 224 6.60 7.70 -7.11
N HIS A 225 7.14 8.35 -6.08
CA HIS A 225 7.01 9.79 -5.85
C HIS A 225 8.23 10.54 -6.41
N ASP A 226 8.04 11.45 -7.36
CA ASP A 226 9.12 12.26 -7.92
C ASP A 226 9.67 13.23 -6.86
N MET A 227 10.89 12.97 -6.39
CA MET A 227 11.56 13.75 -5.34
C MET A 227 12.57 14.75 -5.88
N ASP A 228 13.23 14.43 -7.00
CA ASP A 228 14.24 15.27 -7.63
C ASP A 228 14.31 15.07 -9.15
N LYS A 229 15.07 15.90 -9.83
CA LYS A 229 15.30 15.78 -11.27
C LYS A 229 16.49 14.86 -11.65
N GLY A 230 17.16 14.30 -10.64
CA GLY A 230 18.33 13.47 -10.83
C GLY A 230 18.01 11.97 -10.80
N ARG A 231 18.13 11.38 -9.61
CA ARG A 231 18.00 9.92 -9.38
C ARG A 231 16.67 9.48 -8.82
N ASN A 232 15.95 10.38 -8.14
CA ASN A 232 14.73 10.05 -7.42
C ASN A 232 13.53 10.59 -8.20
N ASN A 233 13.28 10.02 -9.37
CA ASN A 233 12.15 10.28 -10.24
C ASN A 233 11.78 9.02 -11.00
N ILE A 234 10.58 8.97 -11.54
CA ILE A 234 10.04 7.80 -12.23
C ILE A 234 10.95 7.32 -13.37
N GLY A 235 11.56 8.23 -14.15
CA GLY A 235 12.40 7.85 -15.29
C GLY A 235 13.68 7.11 -14.87
N ALA A 236 14.38 7.60 -13.83
CA ALA A 236 15.56 6.94 -13.28
C ALA A 236 15.23 5.63 -12.58
N PHE A 237 14.11 5.60 -11.84
CA PHE A 237 13.62 4.42 -11.14
C PHE A 237 13.23 3.30 -12.12
N ASP A 238 12.44 3.62 -13.14
CA ASP A 238 12.07 2.69 -14.22
C ASP A 238 13.30 2.08 -14.90
N ALA A 239 14.27 2.92 -15.27
CA ALA A 239 15.51 2.48 -15.90
C ALA A 239 16.30 1.52 -14.99
N TYR A 240 16.37 1.80 -13.68
CA TYR A 240 17.04 0.93 -12.72
C TYR A 240 16.31 -0.42 -12.60
N VAL A 241 15.00 -0.42 -12.41
CA VAL A 241 14.20 -1.66 -12.28
C VAL A 241 14.30 -2.52 -13.55
N ARG A 242 14.29 -1.90 -14.74
CA ARG A 242 14.55 -2.61 -16.01
C ARG A 242 15.94 -3.24 -16.06
N SER A 243 16.96 -2.56 -15.52
CA SER A 243 18.32 -3.10 -15.48
C SER A 243 18.46 -4.36 -14.64
N LEU A 244 17.52 -4.58 -13.71
CA LEU A 244 17.43 -5.79 -12.88
C LEU A 244 16.77 -6.99 -13.61
N GLY A 245 16.24 -6.77 -14.83
CA GLY A 245 15.60 -7.79 -15.65
C GLY A 245 14.07 -7.79 -15.58
N TYR A 246 13.45 -6.71 -15.10
CA TYR A 246 12.00 -6.54 -15.12
C TYR A 246 11.51 -5.90 -16.42
N THR A 247 10.33 -6.27 -16.83
CA THR A 247 9.51 -5.51 -17.79
C THR A 247 8.61 -4.59 -16.97
N THR A 248 8.62 -3.30 -17.28
CA THR A 248 7.89 -2.30 -16.50
C THR A 248 6.86 -1.57 -17.35
N THR A 249 5.75 -1.19 -16.73
CA THR A 249 4.79 -0.19 -17.21
C THR A 249 4.55 0.82 -16.11
N HIS A 250 4.34 2.08 -16.46
CA HIS A 250 3.97 3.10 -15.48
C HIS A 250 2.99 4.12 -16.05
N ALA A 251 2.18 4.71 -15.17
CA ALA A 251 1.22 5.75 -15.52
C ALA A 251 1.17 6.82 -14.40
N PRO A 252 0.98 8.10 -14.72
CA PRO A 252 0.85 9.12 -13.70
C PRO A 252 -0.46 8.94 -12.90
N ILE A 253 -0.34 9.01 -11.57
CA ILE A 253 -1.46 9.17 -10.64
C ILE A 253 -1.81 10.65 -10.52
N ASN A 254 -0.78 11.49 -10.32
CA ASN A 254 -0.86 12.94 -10.27
C ASN A 254 0.43 13.58 -10.85
N SER A 255 0.69 14.85 -10.58
CA SER A 255 1.84 15.58 -11.14
C SER A 255 3.21 15.15 -10.61
N PHE A 256 3.26 14.42 -9.49
CA PHE A 256 4.49 14.02 -8.81
C PHE A 256 4.49 12.55 -8.34
N CYS A 257 3.42 11.79 -8.61
CA CYS A 257 3.31 10.39 -8.24
C CYS A 257 2.88 9.54 -9.43
N HIS A 258 3.49 8.36 -9.57
CA HIS A 258 3.30 7.42 -10.67
C HIS A 258 3.05 6.01 -10.13
N ALA A 259 2.03 5.33 -10.66
CA ALA A 259 1.89 3.88 -10.46
C ALA A 259 2.86 3.16 -11.41
N LEU A 260 3.75 2.36 -10.87
CA LEU A 260 4.67 1.51 -11.63
C LEU A 260 4.35 0.04 -11.35
N GLU A 261 4.18 -0.72 -12.40
CA GLU A 261 4.15 -2.17 -12.36
C GLU A 261 5.43 -2.73 -12.98
N ALA A 262 6.07 -3.67 -12.30
CA ALA A 262 7.25 -4.37 -12.78
C ALA A 262 7.05 -5.88 -12.69
N VAL A 263 7.30 -6.60 -13.78
CA VAL A 263 7.12 -8.05 -13.86
C VAL A 263 8.42 -8.68 -14.31
N ARG A 264 8.90 -9.65 -13.55
CA ARG A 264 10.06 -10.46 -13.92
C ARG A 264 9.59 -11.69 -14.70
N ARG A 265 10.18 -11.91 -15.87
CA ARG A 265 9.95 -13.09 -16.71
C ARG A 265 10.96 -14.18 -16.41
#